data_8dc2ac4171b2e7c2d1e5785511722909
#
_entry.id   8dc2ac4171b2e7c2d1e5785511722909
#
_cell.length_a   1.000
_cell.length_b   1.000
_cell.length_c   1.000
_cell.angle_alpha   90.00
_cell.angle_beta   90.00
_cell.angle_gamma   90.00
#
_symmetry.space_group_name_H-M   'P 1'
#
loop_
_entity.id
_entity.type
_entity.pdbx_description
1 polymer ?
#
loop_
_entity_poly.entity_id
_entity_poly.type
_entity_poly.pdbx_seq_one_letter_code
_entity_poly.pdbx_strand_id
1 'polypeptide(L)'
;MKVPPRWLILGALIAIGAAGYYAWQRSKDGQLPVGIASGNGRIEAVEIDVSTKAAGRIKEILVGEGDFVKAGQVLARMDTAQLEAQRRQAEAQLQRASIGVETAGSLVTQREAEKTAAAAVVAQREAELDAADRTLARSQQLAVNNTVSQQVLDNDRAAEQSAKAAVAAAQAQLAASGAAINAAQAQVVEAKAAVDAAQAAIESIDADIGDATLASPRDGRIQFRVAEPGEVLAGGGRVLNLVDLGDVYMTFFLSTAQAGRVAIGSDVRLVLDAAPQYIIPAKVTFVADVAQFTPKTVETEEERLKLMFRIKAHIAPELLRKYIQQVKTGLPGVAYVRLDPQAEWPASLKGKLVQ
;
A
#
# COMPACT_ATOMS: atom_id res chain seq x y z
N MET A 1 -12.96 66.04 -66.46
CA MET A 1 -12.64 66.77 -65.21
C MET A 1 -11.36 66.16 -64.65
N LYS A 2 -10.20 66.85 -64.69
CA LYS A 2 -8.93 66.44 -64.15
C LYS A 2 -8.91 66.80 -62.65
N VAL A 3 -8.88 65.79 -61.76
CA VAL A 3 -8.75 66.02 -60.34
C VAL A 3 -7.39 66.66 -60.08
N PRO A 4 -7.30 67.80 -59.37
CA PRO A 4 -6.03 68.43 -59.09
C PRO A 4 -5.14 67.57 -58.20
N PRO A 5 -3.80 67.49 -58.45
CA PRO A 5 -2.90 66.61 -57.78
C PRO A 5 -2.85 66.79 -56.25
N ARG A 6 -3.30 67.90 -55.73
CA ARG A 6 -3.38 68.17 -54.27
C ARG A 6 -4.35 67.23 -53.53
N TRP A 7 -5.47 66.82 -54.14
CA TRP A 7 -6.45 65.91 -53.54
C TRP A 7 -5.97 64.51 -53.49
N LEU A 8 -5.15 64.07 -54.45
CA LEU A 8 -4.53 62.74 -54.46
C LEU A 8 -3.47 62.58 -53.33
N ILE A 9 -2.72 63.72 -53.08
CA ILE A 9 -1.75 63.75 -51.94
C ILE A 9 -2.47 63.68 -50.60
N LEU A 10 -3.59 64.41 -50.47
CA LEU A 10 -4.41 64.38 -49.20
C LEU A 10 -5.02 63.02 -48.96
N GLY A 11 -5.53 62.35 -50.01
CA GLY A 11 -6.04 60.98 -49.94
C GLY A 11 -4.97 59.94 -49.56
N ALA A 12 -3.76 60.05 -50.09
CA ALA A 12 -2.64 59.21 -49.73
C ALA A 12 -2.18 59.39 -48.27
N LEU A 13 -2.15 60.65 -47.75
CA LEU A 13 -1.81 60.89 -46.37
C LEU A 13 -2.87 60.36 -45.37
N ILE A 14 -4.16 60.42 -45.70
CA ILE A 14 -5.23 59.86 -44.90
C ILE A 14 -5.15 58.31 -44.92
N ALA A 15 -4.87 57.71 -46.08
CA ALA A 15 -4.71 56.28 -46.22
C ALA A 15 -3.50 55.74 -45.41
N ILE A 16 -2.36 56.44 -45.44
CA ILE A 16 -1.16 56.11 -44.65
C ILE A 16 -1.45 56.31 -43.15
N GLY A 17 -2.16 57.38 -42.75
CA GLY A 17 -2.58 57.57 -41.38
C GLY A 17 -3.53 56.50 -40.86
N ALA A 18 -4.52 56.10 -41.68
CA ALA A 18 -5.45 55.03 -41.36
C ALA A 18 -4.74 53.65 -41.30
N ALA A 19 -3.83 53.36 -42.20
CA ALA A 19 -3.02 52.15 -42.18
C ALA A 19 -2.06 52.12 -41.00
N GLY A 20 -1.43 53.23 -40.64
CA GLY A 20 -0.59 53.40 -39.45
C GLY A 20 -1.39 53.23 -38.15
N TYR A 21 -2.58 53.81 -38.08
CA TYR A 21 -3.48 53.66 -36.95
C TYR A 21 -3.97 52.20 -36.81
N TYR A 22 -4.33 51.55 -37.90
CA TYR A 22 -4.74 50.15 -37.94
C TYR A 22 -3.60 49.20 -37.53
N ALA A 23 -2.39 49.45 -38.03
CA ALA A 23 -1.21 48.68 -37.64
C ALA A 23 -0.86 48.92 -36.17
N TRP A 24 -0.98 50.12 -35.64
CA TRP A 24 -0.77 50.46 -34.25
C TRP A 24 -1.84 49.84 -33.33
N GLN A 25 -3.10 49.84 -33.72
CA GLN A 25 -4.19 49.20 -32.99
C GLN A 25 -4.00 47.70 -32.96
N ARG A 26 -3.60 47.06 -34.08
CA ARG A 26 -3.31 45.64 -34.18
C ARG A 26 -2.08 45.23 -33.37
N SER A 27 -1.09 46.09 -33.21
CA SER A 27 0.07 45.85 -32.34
C SER A 27 -0.26 45.95 -30.85
N LYS A 28 -1.30 46.71 -30.48
CA LYS A 28 -1.81 46.77 -29.10
C LYS A 28 -2.70 45.59 -28.70
N ASP A 29 -3.42 45.01 -29.66
CA ASP A 29 -4.29 43.84 -29.41
C ASP A 29 -3.53 42.59 -29.01
N GLY A 30 -2.18 42.55 -29.18
CA GLY A 30 -1.31 41.47 -28.76
C GLY A 30 -0.66 41.63 -27.38
N GLN A 31 -0.80 42.79 -26.72
CA GLN A 31 -0.19 43.00 -25.40
C GLN A 31 -1.18 42.61 -24.29
N LEU A 32 -0.75 41.68 -23.45
CA LEU A 32 -1.53 41.29 -22.27
C LEU A 32 -1.64 42.48 -21.27
N PRO A 33 -2.80 42.65 -20.60
CA PRO A 33 -2.94 43.65 -19.54
C PRO A 33 -1.86 43.48 -18.47
N VAL A 34 -1.47 44.63 -17.89
CA VAL A 34 -0.56 44.62 -16.73
C VAL A 34 -1.19 43.76 -15.62
N GLY A 35 -0.45 42.81 -15.10
CA GLY A 35 -0.94 41.90 -14.06
C GLY A 35 -1.35 40.51 -14.57
N ILE A 36 -1.24 40.23 -15.88
CA ILE A 36 -1.42 38.88 -16.44
C ILE A 36 -0.13 38.50 -17.17
N ALA A 37 0.37 37.29 -16.89
CA ALA A 37 1.47 36.70 -17.62
C ALA A 37 0.99 35.51 -18.44
N SER A 38 1.69 35.19 -19.52
CA SER A 38 1.44 33.97 -20.30
C SER A 38 2.71 33.19 -20.47
N GLY A 39 2.56 31.86 -20.51
CA GLY A 39 3.63 30.92 -20.78
C GLY A 39 3.13 29.75 -21.62
N ASN A 40 3.96 29.30 -22.56
CA ASN A 40 3.68 28.11 -23.33
C ASN A 40 3.89 26.88 -22.44
N GLY A 41 3.02 25.91 -22.60
CA GLY A 41 3.06 24.71 -21.79
C GLY A 41 2.44 23.50 -22.49
N ARG A 42 2.39 22.41 -21.76
CA ARG A 42 1.79 21.15 -22.19
C ARG A 42 0.91 20.60 -21.09
N ILE A 43 -0.22 20.02 -21.47
CA ILE A 43 -1.06 19.25 -20.57
C ILE A 43 -0.36 17.94 -20.21
N GLU A 44 -0.20 17.70 -18.94
CA GLU A 44 0.38 16.49 -18.36
C GLU A 44 -0.60 15.88 -17.37
N ALA A 45 -0.45 14.59 -17.11
CA ALA A 45 -1.15 13.88 -16.05
C ALA A 45 -0.16 12.99 -15.30
N VAL A 46 -0.56 12.48 -14.16
CA VAL A 46 0.26 11.53 -13.42
C VAL A 46 0.25 10.20 -14.15
N GLU A 47 1.42 9.73 -14.53
CA GLU A 47 1.62 8.40 -15.12
C GLU A 47 1.99 7.42 -14.02
N ILE A 48 1.39 6.24 -14.08
CA ILE A 48 1.59 5.16 -13.11
C ILE A 48 1.95 3.90 -13.88
N ASP A 49 3.13 3.38 -13.62
CA ASP A 49 3.54 2.10 -14.19
C ASP A 49 2.98 0.95 -13.35
N VAL A 50 2.17 0.10 -13.96
CA VAL A 50 1.71 -1.15 -13.37
C VAL A 50 2.78 -2.20 -13.62
N SER A 51 3.45 -2.61 -12.54
CA SER A 51 4.64 -3.47 -12.59
C SER A 51 4.42 -4.75 -11.79
N THR A 52 5.14 -5.82 -12.14
CA THR A 52 5.16 -7.07 -11.37
C THR A 52 5.97 -6.90 -10.08
N LYS A 53 5.51 -7.47 -8.97
CA LYS A 53 6.29 -7.49 -7.72
C LYS A 53 7.37 -8.59 -7.76
N ALA A 54 7.01 -9.77 -8.24
CA ALA A 54 7.89 -10.91 -8.38
C ALA A 54 8.19 -11.22 -9.86
N ALA A 55 9.30 -11.90 -10.12
CA ALA A 55 9.60 -12.40 -11.45
C ALA A 55 8.63 -13.51 -11.85
N GLY A 56 8.20 -13.51 -13.11
CA GLY A 56 7.27 -14.53 -13.59
C GLY A 56 6.88 -14.32 -15.05
N ARG A 57 6.07 -15.24 -15.57
CA ARG A 57 5.49 -15.14 -16.91
C ARG A 57 4.13 -14.48 -16.85
N ILE A 58 3.84 -13.60 -17.79
CA ILE A 58 2.50 -13.04 -17.97
C ILE A 58 1.60 -14.14 -18.57
N LYS A 59 0.52 -14.47 -17.86
CA LYS A 59 -0.51 -15.41 -18.35
C LYS A 59 -1.45 -14.72 -19.32
N GLU A 60 -1.99 -13.58 -18.93
CA GLU A 60 -2.96 -12.82 -19.72
C GLU A 60 -2.95 -11.34 -19.36
N ILE A 61 -3.31 -10.49 -20.32
CA ILE A 61 -3.57 -9.06 -20.12
C ILE A 61 -5.02 -8.83 -20.55
N LEU A 62 -5.84 -8.28 -19.65
CA LEU A 62 -7.29 -8.19 -19.78
C LEU A 62 -7.77 -6.85 -20.36
N VAL A 63 -6.85 -5.91 -20.57
CA VAL A 63 -7.16 -4.55 -21.02
C VAL A 63 -6.27 -4.17 -22.22
N GLY A 64 -6.80 -3.33 -23.10
CA GLY A 64 -6.10 -2.77 -24.25
C GLY A 64 -5.65 -1.33 -24.04
N GLU A 65 -4.85 -0.84 -24.98
CA GLU A 65 -4.47 0.57 -25.05
C GLU A 65 -5.71 1.45 -25.30
N GLY A 66 -5.82 2.52 -24.53
CA GLY A 66 -6.96 3.44 -24.59
C GLY A 66 -8.13 3.08 -23.68
N ASP A 67 -8.15 1.88 -23.09
CA ASP A 67 -9.23 1.45 -22.21
C ASP A 67 -9.26 2.27 -20.91
N PHE A 68 -10.47 2.61 -20.47
CA PHE A 68 -10.70 3.19 -19.16
C PHE A 68 -10.82 2.10 -18.12
N VAL A 69 -10.10 2.24 -17.03
CA VAL A 69 -10.05 1.28 -15.92
C VAL A 69 -10.37 1.97 -14.60
N LYS A 70 -10.94 1.19 -13.68
CA LYS A 70 -11.27 1.64 -12.33
C LYS A 70 -10.25 1.15 -11.31
N ALA A 71 -10.10 1.87 -10.22
CA ALA A 71 -9.32 1.42 -9.07
C ALA A 71 -9.76 0.02 -8.63
N GLY A 72 -8.81 -0.89 -8.40
CA GLY A 72 -9.05 -2.30 -8.06
C GLY A 72 -9.42 -3.21 -9.24
N GLN A 73 -9.63 -2.68 -10.45
CA GLN A 73 -9.88 -3.51 -11.63
C GLN A 73 -8.64 -4.32 -11.99
N VAL A 74 -8.80 -5.63 -12.20
CA VAL A 74 -7.72 -6.51 -12.65
C VAL A 74 -7.35 -6.18 -14.09
N LEU A 75 -6.07 -5.92 -14.30
CA LEU A 75 -5.50 -5.52 -15.60
C LEU A 75 -4.73 -6.65 -16.28
N ALA A 76 -3.99 -7.42 -15.49
CA ALA A 76 -3.20 -8.55 -15.98
C ALA A 76 -3.06 -9.60 -14.88
N ARG A 77 -2.75 -10.82 -15.29
CA ARG A 77 -2.45 -11.94 -14.40
C ARG A 77 -1.15 -12.59 -14.79
N MET A 78 -0.34 -12.88 -13.78
CA MET A 78 0.86 -13.71 -13.93
C MET A 78 0.50 -15.19 -13.86
N ASP A 79 1.39 -16.05 -14.33
CA ASP A 79 1.27 -17.51 -14.18
C ASP A 79 1.56 -17.90 -12.72
N THR A 80 0.55 -18.43 -12.04
CA THR A 80 0.59 -18.83 -10.63
C THR A 80 0.74 -20.36 -10.43
N ALA A 81 0.88 -21.15 -11.49
CA ALA A 81 0.87 -22.61 -11.41
C ALA A 81 1.91 -23.17 -10.42
N GLN A 82 3.10 -22.57 -10.36
CA GLN A 82 4.14 -22.97 -9.40
C GLN A 82 3.77 -22.59 -7.96
N LEU A 83 3.23 -21.37 -7.74
CA LEU A 83 2.78 -20.91 -6.42
C LEU A 83 1.62 -21.75 -5.91
N GLU A 84 0.68 -22.12 -6.76
CA GLU A 84 -0.43 -23.01 -6.41
C GLU A 84 0.06 -24.43 -6.03
N ALA A 85 1.10 -24.92 -6.70
CA ALA A 85 1.73 -26.18 -6.31
C ALA A 85 2.42 -26.09 -4.94
N GLN A 86 3.12 -24.98 -4.67
CA GLN A 86 3.72 -24.70 -3.37
C GLN A 86 2.66 -24.59 -2.26
N ARG A 87 1.54 -23.91 -2.55
CA ARG A 87 0.40 -23.78 -1.63
C ARG A 87 -0.14 -25.17 -1.23
N ARG A 88 -0.39 -26.05 -2.21
CA ARG A 88 -0.82 -27.44 -1.91
C ARG A 88 0.20 -28.22 -1.07
N GLN A 89 1.49 -28.00 -1.29
CA GLN A 89 2.55 -28.59 -0.48
C GLN A 89 2.51 -28.07 0.97
N ALA A 90 2.33 -26.77 1.17
CA ALA A 90 2.20 -26.15 2.49
C ALA A 90 0.91 -26.60 3.21
N GLU A 91 -0.21 -26.77 2.49
CA GLU A 91 -1.46 -27.34 3.03
C GLU A 91 -1.26 -28.77 3.54
N ALA A 92 -0.50 -29.59 2.82
CA ALA A 92 -0.16 -30.95 3.28
C ALA A 92 0.75 -30.92 4.52
N GLN A 93 1.61 -29.90 4.67
CA GLN A 93 2.42 -29.70 5.90
C GLN A 93 1.55 -29.28 7.08
N LEU A 94 0.59 -28.37 6.86
CA LEU A 94 -0.39 -27.97 7.88
C LEU A 94 -1.21 -29.19 8.36
N GLN A 95 -1.69 -30.01 7.44
CA GLN A 95 -2.41 -31.25 7.79
C GLN A 95 -1.55 -32.19 8.63
N ARG A 96 -0.26 -32.32 8.32
CA ARG A 96 0.68 -33.16 9.11
C ARG A 96 0.90 -32.54 10.50
N ALA A 97 1.04 -31.23 10.62
CA ALA A 97 1.20 -30.54 11.89
C ALA A 97 -0.05 -30.71 12.78
N SER A 98 -1.25 -30.61 12.18
CA SER A 98 -2.52 -30.79 12.92
C SER A 98 -2.67 -32.22 13.48
N ILE A 99 -2.26 -33.24 12.74
CA ILE A 99 -2.19 -34.62 13.25
C ILE A 99 -1.20 -34.72 14.42
N GLY A 100 -0.10 -33.97 14.38
CA GLY A 100 0.85 -33.85 15.48
C GLY A 100 0.22 -33.35 16.77
N VAL A 101 -0.67 -32.34 16.70
CA VAL A 101 -1.42 -31.86 17.87
C VAL A 101 -2.35 -32.93 18.43
N GLU A 102 -3.05 -33.67 17.58
CA GLU A 102 -3.93 -34.76 18.00
C GLU A 102 -3.15 -35.90 18.69
N THR A 103 -1.98 -36.24 18.13
CA THR A 103 -1.08 -37.26 18.72
C THR A 103 -0.56 -36.81 20.08
N ALA A 104 -0.12 -35.56 20.22
CA ALA A 104 0.33 -35.00 21.49
C ALA A 104 -0.82 -34.94 22.52
N GLY A 105 -2.04 -34.60 22.08
CA GLY A 105 -3.23 -34.63 22.93
C GLY A 105 -3.56 -36.02 23.46
N SER A 106 -3.44 -37.02 22.59
CA SER A 106 -3.62 -38.45 23.00
C SER A 106 -2.60 -38.88 24.06
N LEU A 107 -1.34 -38.40 23.96
CA LEU A 107 -0.32 -38.64 24.98
C LEU A 107 -0.69 -38.03 26.34
N VAL A 108 -1.26 -36.78 26.35
CA VAL A 108 -1.75 -36.17 27.61
C VAL A 108 -2.81 -37.08 28.25
N THR A 109 -3.80 -37.53 27.48
CA THR A 109 -4.85 -38.43 27.98
C THR A 109 -4.28 -39.74 28.56
N GLN A 110 -3.27 -40.33 27.91
CA GLN A 110 -2.55 -41.50 28.43
C GLN A 110 -1.89 -41.19 29.79
N ARG A 111 -1.16 -40.08 29.92
CA ARG A 111 -0.50 -39.69 31.19
C ARG A 111 -1.49 -39.37 32.30
N GLU A 112 -2.67 -38.85 32.00
CA GLU A 112 -3.75 -38.67 32.97
C GLU A 112 -4.30 -39.98 33.51
N ALA A 113 -4.45 -40.98 32.65
CA ALA A 113 -4.84 -42.33 33.06
C ALA A 113 -3.77 -42.96 33.97
N GLU A 114 -2.48 -42.81 33.63
CA GLU A 114 -1.35 -43.29 34.47
C GLU A 114 -1.35 -42.60 35.85
N LYS A 115 -1.60 -41.28 35.91
CA LYS A 115 -1.73 -40.56 37.19
C LYS A 115 -2.90 -41.07 38.01
N THR A 116 -4.04 -41.39 37.39
CA THR A 116 -5.22 -41.96 38.08
C THR A 116 -4.90 -43.33 38.67
N ALA A 117 -4.17 -44.15 37.93
CA ALA A 117 -3.70 -45.46 38.43
C ALA A 117 -2.73 -45.30 39.61
N ALA A 118 -1.77 -44.35 39.55
CA ALA A 118 -0.87 -44.03 40.68
C ALA A 118 -1.61 -43.52 41.90
N ALA A 119 -2.66 -42.73 41.75
CA ALA A 119 -3.51 -42.28 42.86
C ALA A 119 -4.25 -43.43 43.54
N ALA A 120 -4.71 -44.43 42.79
CA ALA A 120 -5.32 -45.61 43.34
C ALA A 120 -4.32 -46.47 44.17
N VAL A 121 -3.05 -46.51 43.74
CA VAL A 121 -1.97 -47.20 44.53
C VAL A 121 -1.71 -46.44 45.83
N VAL A 122 -1.71 -45.06 45.83
CA VAL A 122 -1.59 -44.29 47.09
C VAL A 122 -2.72 -44.65 48.00
N ALA A 123 -3.97 -44.64 47.56
CA ALA A 123 -5.14 -45.02 48.41
C ALA A 123 -5.03 -46.42 48.97
N GLN A 124 -4.53 -47.40 48.19
CA GLN A 124 -4.26 -48.75 48.69
C GLN A 124 -3.22 -48.72 49.82
N ARG A 125 -2.07 -48.05 49.65
CA ARG A 125 -1.00 -48.00 50.66
C ARG A 125 -1.44 -47.23 51.92
N GLU A 126 -2.27 -46.22 51.81
CA GLU A 126 -2.86 -45.51 52.93
C GLU A 126 -3.81 -46.41 53.77
N ALA A 127 -4.60 -47.29 53.11
CA ALA A 127 -5.42 -48.27 53.80
C ALA A 127 -4.56 -49.34 54.51
N GLU A 128 -3.44 -49.79 53.88
CA GLU A 128 -2.48 -50.70 54.51
C GLU A 128 -1.81 -50.06 55.75
N LEU A 129 -1.44 -48.76 55.67
CA LEU A 129 -0.88 -48.01 56.80
C LEU A 129 -1.92 -47.89 57.96
N ASP A 130 -3.17 -47.52 57.66
CA ASP A 130 -4.24 -47.43 58.69
C ASP A 130 -4.46 -48.77 59.40
N ALA A 131 -4.36 -49.89 58.67
CA ALA A 131 -4.44 -51.23 59.30
C ALA A 131 -3.23 -51.54 60.23
N ALA A 132 -2.00 -51.14 59.80
CA ALA A 132 -0.79 -51.30 60.60
C ALA A 132 -0.81 -50.41 61.86
N ASP A 133 -1.28 -49.15 61.74
CA ASP A 133 -1.44 -48.21 62.83
C ASP A 133 -2.40 -48.72 63.92
N ARG A 134 -3.57 -49.26 63.50
CA ARG A 134 -4.53 -49.86 64.44
C ARG A 134 -3.96 -51.10 65.11
N THR A 135 -3.14 -51.90 64.43
CA THR A 135 -2.52 -53.08 65.02
C THR A 135 -1.47 -52.65 66.04
N LEU A 136 -0.60 -51.71 65.73
CA LEU A 136 0.40 -51.14 66.62
C LEU A 136 -0.26 -50.55 67.90
N ALA A 137 -1.30 -49.71 67.72
CA ALA A 137 -2.01 -49.11 68.84
C ALA A 137 -2.59 -50.13 69.81
N ARG A 138 -3.12 -51.23 69.26
CA ARG A 138 -3.64 -52.38 70.06
C ARG A 138 -2.52 -53.06 70.77
N SER A 139 -1.39 -53.42 70.13
CA SER A 139 -0.24 -54.03 70.74
C SER A 139 0.40 -53.16 71.82
N GLN A 140 0.45 -51.84 71.64
CA GLN A 140 0.92 -50.90 72.65
C GLN A 140 0.06 -50.97 73.91
N GLN A 141 -1.29 -50.97 73.77
CA GLN A 141 -2.21 -51.10 74.89
C GLN A 141 -2.08 -52.40 75.68
N LEU A 142 -1.92 -53.51 74.94
CA LEU A 142 -1.75 -54.86 75.55
C LEU A 142 -0.36 -55.05 76.18
N ALA A 143 0.72 -54.45 75.64
CA ALA A 143 2.05 -54.40 76.23
C ALA A 143 2.09 -53.74 77.61
N VAL A 144 1.33 -52.71 77.85
CA VAL A 144 1.19 -52.02 79.17
C VAL A 144 0.74 -53.05 80.20
N ASN A 145 -0.12 -54.03 79.86
CA ASN A 145 -0.67 -55.03 80.75
C ASN A 145 0.15 -56.35 80.68
N ASN A 146 1.37 -56.37 80.14
CA ASN A 146 2.21 -57.51 79.92
C ASN A 146 1.51 -58.72 79.15
N THR A 147 0.49 -58.39 78.34
CA THR A 147 -0.29 -59.40 77.64
C THR A 147 0.35 -59.85 76.31
N VAL A 148 1.24 -59.01 75.75
CA VAL A 148 2.03 -59.30 74.54
C VAL A 148 3.52 -59.21 74.85
N SER A 149 4.38 -59.94 74.08
CA SER A 149 5.82 -59.83 74.23
C SER A 149 6.41 -58.58 73.60
N GLN A 150 7.56 -58.13 74.09
CA GLN A 150 8.26 -56.93 73.53
C GLN A 150 8.60 -57.18 72.04
N GLN A 151 8.90 -58.42 71.63
CA GLN A 151 9.17 -58.79 70.24
C GLN A 151 7.95 -58.49 69.32
N VAL A 152 6.72 -58.75 69.77
CA VAL A 152 5.51 -58.49 68.99
C VAL A 152 5.34 -57.01 68.82
N LEU A 153 5.52 -56.19 69.89
CA LEU A 153 5.44 -54.75 69.81
C LEU A 153 6.50 -54.15 68.83
N ASP A 154 7.73 -54.65 68.86
CA ASP A 154 8.78 -54.21 68.01
C ASP A 154 8.54 -54.59 66.54
N ASN A 155 7.93 -55.78 66.27
CA ASN A 155 7.52 -56.21 64.95
C ASN A 155 6.40 -55.28 64.41
N ASP A 156 5.40 -54.94 65.24
CA ASP A 156 4.29 -54.11 64.82
C ASP A 156 4.75 -52.67 64.55
N ARG A 157 5.74 -52.16 65.31
CA ARG A 157 6.37 -50.86 65.02
C ARG A 157 7.12 -50.89 63.67
N ALA A 158 7.87 -51.96 63.43
CA ALA A 158 8.58 -52.07 62.14
C ALA A 158 7.60 -52.17 60.94
N ALA A 159 6.44 -52.88 61.14
CA ALA A 159 5.39 -52.95 60.12
C ALA A 159 4.76 -51.60 59.83
N GLU A 160 4.41 -50.83 60.85
CA GLU A 160 3.89 -49.45 60.66
C GLU A 160 4.90 -48.55 59.93
N GLN A 161 6.16 -48.57 60.35
CA GLN A 161 7.22 -47.79 59.75
C GLN A 161 7.46 -48.18 58.26
N SER A 162 7.37 -49.47 57.97
CA SER A 162 7.43 -49.99 56.60
C SER A 162 6.24 -49.52 55.72
N ALA A 163 5.00 -49.60 56.29
CA ALA A 163 3.80 -49.15 55.61
C ALA A 163 3.86 -47.62 55.31
N LYS A 164 4.33 -46.85 56.28
CA LYS A 164 4.53 -45.38 56.14
C LYS A 164 5.54 -45.03 55.05
N ALA A 165 6.65 -45.78 54.98
CA ALA A 165 7.60 -45.61 53.90
C ALA A 165 7.00 -45.99 52.51
N ALA A 166 6.15 -47.01 52.44
CA ALA A 166 5.43 -47.43 51.26
C ALA A 166 4.45 -46.34 50.75
N VAL A 167 3.74 -45.64 51.66
CA VAL A 167 2.87 -44.49 51.30
C VAL A 167 3.72 -43.38 50.73
N ALA A 168 4.84 -43.02 51.38
CA ALA A 168 5.72 -41.96 50.86
C ALA A 168 6.28 -42.30 49.46
N ALA A 169 6.64 -43.54 49.20
CA ALA A 169 7.08 -43.98 47.87
C ALA A 169 5.97 -43.88 46.80
N ALA A 170 4.73 -44.28 47.17
CA ALA A 170 3.57 -44.16 46.28
C ALA A 170 3.21 -42.69 45.97
N GLN A 171 3.29 -41.83 46.97
CA GLN A 171 3.08 -40.40 46.77
C GLN A 171 4.15 -39.74 45.87
N ALA A 172 5.41 -40.15 46.03
CA ALA A 172 6.47 -39.69 45.13
C ALA A 172 6.22 -40.13 43.67
N GLN A 173 5.72 -41.40 43.47
CA GLN A 173 5.35 -41.90 42.14
C GLN A 173 4.15 -41.13 41.57
N LEU A 174 3.15 -40.76 42.37
CA LEU A 174 2.03 -39.90 41.96
C LEU A 174 2.52 -38.52 41.51
N ALA A 175 3.44 -37.91 42.28
CA ALA A 175 4.04 -36.63 41.91
C ALA A 175 4.83 -36.72 40.58
N ALA A 176 5.57 -37.78 40.37
CA ALA A 176 6.27 -38.06 39.10
C ALA A 176 5.30 -38.18 37.91
N SER A 177 4.14 -38.86 38.11
CA SER A 177 3.09 -38.91 37.08
C SER A 177 2.49 -37.52 36.77
N GLY A 178 2.36 -36.65 37.77
CA GLY A 178 1.96 -35.26 37.57
C GLY A 178 2.96 -34.46 36.71
N ALA A 179 4.26 -34.63 36.96
CA ALA A 179 5.30 -34.00 36.14
C ALA A 179 5.29 -34.54 34.70
N ALA A 180 4.99 -35.82 34.48
CA ALA A 180 4.88 -36.41 33.15
C ALA A 180 3.70 -35.81 32.34
N ILE A 181 2.58 -35.45 33.00
CA ILE A 181 1.48 -34.72 32.35
C ILE A 181 1.93 -33.33 31.88
N ASN A 182 2.62 -32.59 32.75
CA ASN A 182 3.12 -31.26 32.36
C ASN A 182 4.07 -31.33 31.16
N ALA A 183 4.92 -32.33 31.09
CA ALA A 183 5.80 -32.57 29.96
C ALA A 183 4.99 -32.89 28.67
N ALA A 184 3.96 -33.72 28.76
CA ALA A 184 3.07 -34.02 27.62
C ALA A 184 2.27 -32.78 27.18
N GLN A 185 1.82 -31.95 28.11
CA GLN A 185 1.15 -30.67 27.79
C GLN A 185 2.10 -29.69 27.06
N ALA A 186 3.38 -29.63 27.43
CA ALA A 186 4.37 -28.86 26.73
C ALA A 186 4.54 -29.32 25.26
N GLN A 187 4.46 -30.64 25.01
CA GLN A 187 4.47 -31.16 23.65
C GLN A 187 3.25 -30.75 22.82
N VAL A 188 2.07 -30.63 23.46
CA VAL A 188 0.87 -30.07 22.79
C VAL A 188 1.10 -28.64 22.37
N VAL A 189 1.72 -27.80 23.23
CA VAL A 189 2.05 -26.40 22.90
C VAL A 189 3.05 -26.35 21.74
N GLU A 190 4.07 -27.20 21.76
CA GLU A 190 5.04 -27.29 20.67
C GLU A 190 4.37 -27.70 19.34
N ALA A 191 3.49 -28.70 19.37
CA ALA A 191 2.76 -29.13 18.19
C ALA A 191 1.82 -28.04 17.64
N LYS A 192 1.17 -27.25 18.51
CA LYS A 192 0.37 -26.08 18.10
C LYS A 192 1.23 -25.01 17.43
N ALA A 193 2.41 -24.70 17.96
CA ALA A 193 3.32 -23.76 17.33
C ALA A 193 3.76 -24.23 15.92
N ALA A 194 3.87 -25.54 15.69
CA ALA A 194 4.13 -26.09 14.36
C ALA A 194 2.94 -25.88 13.39
N VAL A 195 1.70 -25.94 13.89
CA VAL A 195 0.48 -25.60 13.11
C VAL A 195 0.50 -24.13 12.72
N ASP A 196 0.77 -23.23 13.67
CA ASP A 196 0.81 -21.78 13.42
C ASP A 196 1.90 -21.44 12.39
N ALA A 197 3.06 -22.08 12.48
CA ALA A 197 4.14 -21.88 11.51
C ALA A 197 3.75 -22.38 10.10
N ALA A 198 3.07 -23.52 9.99
CA ALA A 198 2.59 -24.04 8.71
C ALA A 198 1.49 -23.15 8.11
N GLN A 199 0.61 -22.60 8.94
CA GLN A 199 -0.42 -21.65 8.53
C GLN A 199 0.19 -20.36 7.99
N ALA A 200 1.18 -19.79 8.68
CA ALA A 200 1.90 -18.59 8.24
C ALA A 200 2.62 -18.82 6.88
N ALA A 201 3.11 -20.02 6.64
CA ALA A 201 3.70 -20.36 5.34
C ALA A 201 2.67 -20.33 4.20
N ILE A 202 1.43 -20.79 4.44
CA ILE A 202 0.33 -20.72 3.48
C ILE A 202 -0.03 -19.25 3.21
N GLU A 203 -0.18 -18.43 4.26
CA GLU A 203 -0.51 -16.99 4.14
C GLU A 203 0.54 -16.23 3.32
N SER A 204 1.81 -16.57 3.48
CA SER A 204 2.89 -16.01 2.66
C SER A 204 2.73 -16.34 1.17
N ILE A 205 2.40 -17.61 0.86
CA ILE A 205 2.19 -18.03 -0.54
C ILE A 205 0.92 -17.40 -1.12
N ASP A 206 -0.15 -17.29 -0.33
CA ASP A 206 -1.40 -16.64 -0.76
C ASP A 206 -1.18 -15.14 -1.05
N ALA A 207 -0.32 -14.46 -0.28
CA ALA A 207 0.09 -13.10 -0.58
C ALA A 207 0.86 -13.00 -1.91
N ASP A 208 1.77 -13.93 -2.19
CA ASP A 208 2.49 -13.97 -3.47
C ASP A 208 1.56 -14.27 -4.65
N ILE A 209 0.55 -15.13 -4.48
CA ILE A 209 -0.50 -15.39 -5.47
C ILE A 209 -1.34 -14.12 -5.69
N GLY A 210 -1.68 -13.41 -4.61
CA GLY A 210 -2.38 -12.11 -4.69
C GLY A 210 -1.59 -11.08 -5.49
N ASP A 211 -0.30 -10.96 -5.23
CA ASP A 211 0.62 -10.05 -5.93
C ASP A 211 0.82 -10.41 -7.42
N ALA A 212 0.55 -11.66 -7.80
CA ALA A 212 0.55 -12.12 -9.19
C ALA A 212 -0.67 -11.59 -9.99
N THR A 213 -1.66 -10.98 -9.33
CA THR A 213 -2.80 -10.33 -9.96
C THR A 213 -2.59 -8.83 -9.98
N LEU A 214 -2.28 -8.28 -11.15
CA LEU A 214 -2.00 -6.85 -11.32
C LEU A 214 -3.31 -6.08 -11.47
N ALA A 215 -3.63 -5.23 -10.50
CA ALA A 215 -4.82 -4.40 -10.48
C ALA A 215 -4.46 -2.91 -10.61
N SER A 216 -5.40 -2.11 -11.11
CA SER A 216 -5.23 -0.67 -11.20
C SER A 216 -5.25 -0.04 -9.80
N PRO A 217 -4.25 0.79 -9.43
CA PRO A 217 -4.25 1.50 -8.17
C PRO A 217 -5.25 2.67 -8.13
N ARG A 218 -5.65 3.20 -9.29
CA ARG A 218 -6.54 4.36 -9.44
C ARG A 218 -7.42 4.24 -10.69
N ASP A 219 -8.44 5.10 -10.75
CA ASP A 219 -9.19 5.31 -11.97
C ASP A 219 -8.30 6.01 -13.01
N GLY A 220 -8.31 5.53 -14.25
CA GLY A 220 -7.47 6.11 -15.29
C GLY A 220 -7.69 5.47 -16.64
N ARG A 221 -6.78 5.75 -17.56
CA ARG A 221 -6.76 5.17 -18.90
C ARG A 221 -5.43 4.51 -19.18
N ILE A 222 -5.46 3.31 -19.75
CA ILE A 222 -4.25 2.64 -20.22
C ILE A 222 -3.68 3.44 -21.40
N GLN A 223 -2.45 3.89 -21.25
CA GLN A 223 -1.78 4.68 -22.27
C GLN A 223 -1.10 3.77 -23.29
N PHE A 224 -0.31 2.82 -22.81
CA PHE A 224 0.33 1.82 -23.65
C PHE A 224 0.60 0.52 -22.87
N ARG A 225 0.75 -0.55 -23.62
CA ARG A 225 1.12 -1.87 -23.14
C ARG A 225 2.62 -2.07 -23.35
N VAL A 226 3.36 -2.33 -22.25
CA VAL A 226 4.82 -2.47 -22.27
C VAL A 226 5.22 -3.91 -22.53
N ALA A 227 4.42 -4.87 -22.06
CA ALA A 227 4.71 -6.29 -22.15
C ALA A 227 3.55 -7.09 -22.77
N GLU A 228 3.83 -8.28 -23.25
CA GLU A 228 2.90 -9.14 -23.95
C GLU A 228 2.61 -10.44 -23.17
N PRO A 229 1.40 -11.05 -23.35
CA PRO A 229 1.10 -12.37 -22.79
C PRO A 229 2.12 -13.42 -23.23
N GLY A 230 2.61 -14.23 -22.29
CA GLY A 230 3.66 -15.22 -22.50
C GLY A 230 5.08 -14.72 -22.25
N GLU A 231 5.29 -13.42 -22.13
CA GLU A 231 6.58 -12.82 -21.80
C GLU A 231 6.97 -13.08 -20.36
N VAL A 232 8.28 -13.22 -20.10
CA VAL A 232 8.83 -13.41 -18.75
C VAL A 232 9.46 -12.11 -18.30
N LEU A 233 9.00 -11.60 -17.16
CA LEU A 233 9.49 -10.36 -16.56
C LEU A 233 10.26 -10.63 -15.28
N ALA A 234 11.24 -9.79 -15.02
CA ALA A 234 11.89 -9.71 -13.70
C ALA A 234 10.99 -8.99 -12.70
N GLY A 235 11.26 -9.12 -11.41
CA GLY A 235 10.60 -8.30 -10.38
C GLY A 235 10.79 -6.81 -10.64
N GLY A 236 9.70 -6.04 -10.56
CA GLY A 236 9.66 -4.63 -10.96
C GLY A 236 9.48 -4.40 -12.47
N GLY A 237 9.33 -5.45 -13.27
CA GLY A 237 9.05 -5.35 -14.71
C GLY A 237 7.72 -4.65 -14.99
N ARG A 238 7.72 -3.64 -15.87
CA ARG A 238 6.52 -2.90 -16.25
C ARG A 238 5.67 -3.72 -17.21
N VAL A 239 4.36 -3.78 -16.95
CA VAL A 239 3.39 -4.48 -17.82
C VAL A 239 2.55 -3.48 -18.58
N LEU A 240 2.04 -2.46 -17.90
CA LEU A 240 1.15 -1.43 -18.46
C LEU A 240 1.55 -0.07 -17.93
N ASN A 241 1.29 0.97 -18.72
CA ASN A 241 1.35 2.35 -18.26
C ASN A 241 -0.08 2.91 -18.16
N LEU A 242 -0.44 3.42 -16.99
CA LEU A 242 -1.72 4.00 -16.66
C LEU A 242 -1.58 5.51 -16.50
N VAL A 243 -2.49 6.29 -17.05
CA VAL A 243 -2.60 7.74 -16.85
C VAL A 243 -3.79 8.04 -15.96
N ASP A 244 -3.52 8.71 -14.84
CA ASP A 244 -4.56 9.22 -13.95
C ASP A 244 -5.18 10.48 -14.56
N LEU A 245 -6.35 10.33 -15.16
CA LEU A 245 -7.09 11.45 -15.76
C LEU A 245 -7.87 12.29 -14.72
N GLY A 246 -7.83 11.89 -13.46
CA GLY A 246 -8.37 12.66 -12.33
C GLY A 246 -7.41 13.72 -11.78
N ASP A 247 -6.11 13.64 -12.17
CA ASP A 247 -5.05 14.56 -11.75
C ASP A 247 -4.27 15.08 -12.96
N VAL A 248 -4.87 16.09 -13.64
CA VAL A 248 -4.33 16.67 -14.86
C VAL A 248 -3.93 18.12 -14.61
N TYR A 249 -2.75 18.48 -15.08
CA TYR A 249 -2.18 19.81 -14.92
C TYR A 249 -1.47 20.26 -16.19
N MET A 250 -1.28 21.57 -16.32
CA MET A 250 -0.39 22.12 -17.33
C MET A 250 0.94 22.52 -16.69
N THR A 251 2.03 22.02 -17.24
CA THR A 251 3.38 22.54 -16.98
C THR A 251 3.69 23.63 -17.98
N PHE A 252 4.04 24.82 -17.50
CA PHE A 252 4.42 25.96 -18.32
C PHE A 252 5.56 26.74 -17.69
N PHE A 253 6.15 27.65 -18.46
CA PHE A 253 7.35 28.36 -18.06
C PHE A 253 7.13 29.87 -18.09
N LEU A 254 7.58 30.56 -17.03
CA LEU A 254 7.57 32.02 -16.94
C LEU A 254 8.98 32.55 -16.68
N SER A 255 9.24 33.78 -17.13
CA SER A 255 10.49 34.50 -16.83
C SER A 255 10.63 34.78 -15.33
N THR A 256 11.86 35.01 -14.89
CA THR A 256 12.18 35.35 -13.48
C THR A 256 11.28 36.46 -12.91
N ALA A 257 11.09 37.57 -13.65
CA ALA A 257 10.30 38.69 -13.22
C ALA A 257 8.80 38.35 -13.06
N GLN A 258 8.28 37.44 -13.87
CA GLN A 258 6.90 37.01 -13.82
C GLN A 258 6.71 35.95 -12.73
N ALA A 259 7.60 34.91 -12.68
CA ALA A 259 7.53 33.84 -11.72
C ALA A 259 7.61 34.29 -10.26
N GLY A 260 8.44 35.32 -9.98
CA GLY A 260 8.57 35.89 -8.62
C GLY A 260 7.30 36.59 -8.12
N ARG A 261 6.32 36.83 -8.99
CA ARG A 261 5.01 37.46 -8.66
C ARG A 261 3.87 36.45 -8.62
N VAL A 262 4.10 35.18 -9.00
CA VAL A 262 3.08 34.12 -8.98
C VAL A 262 2.93 33.60 -7.56
N ALA A 263 1.73 33.66 -7.02
CA ALA A 263 1.38 33.02 -5.76
C ALA A 263 0.76 31.63 -6.01
N ILE A 264 1.01 30.68 -5.10
CA ILE A 264 0.28 29.41 -5.09
C ILE A 264 -1.21 29.71 -4.88
N GLY A 265 -2.08 29.05 -5.66
CA GLY A 265 -3.52 29.32 -5.67
C GLY A 265 -3.96 30.39 -6.67
N SER A 266 -3.03 31.08 -7.35
CA SER A 266 -3.37 32.05 -8.41
C SER A 266 -4.23 31.41 -9.49
N ASP A 267 -5.21 32.16 -10.00
CA ASP A 267 -6.08 31.71 -11.07
C ASP A 267 -5.32 31.64 -12.39
N VAL A 268 -5.53 30.55 -13.11
CA VAL A 268 -4.96 30.32 -14.43
C VAL A 268 -6.07 30.02 -15.43
N ARG A 269 -5.91 30.48 -16.65
CA ARG A 269 -6.76 30.12 -17.79
C ARG A 269 -5.90 29.44 -18.83
N LEU A 270 -6.24 28.19 -19.11
CA LEU A 270 -5.53 27.39 -20.09
C LEU A 270 -6.29 27.43 -21.42
N VAL A 271 -5.56 27.70 -22.49
CA VAL A 271 -6.08 27.67 -23.86
C VAL A 271 -5.23 26.69 -24.63
N LEU A 272 -5.85 25.60 -25.08
CA LEU A 272 -5.15 24.56 -25.84
C LEU A 272 -5.13 24.91 -27.33
N ASP A 273 -4.03 24.64 -28.00
CA ASP A 273 -3.89 24.88 -29.44
C ASP A 273 -4.88 24.08 -30.28
N ALA A 274 -5.22 22.87 -29.81
CA ALA A 274 -6.21 21.98 -30.44
C ALA A 274 -7.66 22.47 -30.31
N ALA A 275 -7.97 23.37 -29.34
CA ALA A 275 -9.32 23.83 -29.04
C ALA A 275 -9.32 25.25 -28.49
N PRO A 276 -8.88 26.25 -29.26
CA PRO A 276 -8.65 27.64 -28.80
C PRO A 276 -9.94 28.36 -28.37
N GLN A 277 -11.11 27.85 -28.77
CA GLN A 277 -12.41 28.38 -28.38
C GLN A 277 -12.82 28.09 -26.92
N TYR A 278 -12.15 27.11 -26.26
CA TYR A 278 -12.44 26.73 -24.89
C TYR A 278 -11.37 27.25 -23.94
N ILE A 279 -11.80 27.81 -22.82
CA ILE A 279 -10.94 28.30 -21.76
C ILE A 279 -11.12 27.36 -20.56
N ILE A 280 -10.05 26.68 -20.18
CA ILE A 280 -10.07 25.72 -19.07
C ILE A 280 -9.57 26.44 -17.81
N PRO A 281 -10.41 26.56 -16.76
CA PRO A 281 -9.97 27.13 -15.50
C PRO A 281 -9.03 26.17 -14.77
N ALA A 282 -7.95 26.72 -14.21
CA ALA A 282 -6.98 25.99 -13.44
C ALA A 282 -6.43 26.87 -12.30
N LYS A 283 -5.71 26.29 -11.37
CA LYS A 283 -5.05 27.01 -10.28
C LYS A 283 -3.59 26.60 -10.17
N VAL A 284 -2.73 27.59 -9.89
CA VAL A 284 -1.32 27.34 -9.61
C VAL A 284 -1.19 26.49 -8.35
N THR A 285 -0.51 25.36 -8.47
CA THR A 285 -0.23 24.46 -7.33
C THR A 285 1.25 24.34 -7.02
N PHE A 286 2.09 24.69 -7.99
CA PHE A 286 3.54 24.58 -7.83
C PHE A 286 4.26 25.67 -8.61
N VAL A 287 5.26 26.27 -7.99
CA VAL A 287 6.24 27.19 -8.59
C VAL A 287 7.62 26.63 -8.23
N ALA A 288 8.47 26.42 -9.23
CA ALA A 288 9.81 25.90 -8.99
C ALA A 288 10.72 26.93 -8.33
N ASP A 289 11.50 26.52 -7.33
CA ASP A 289 12.48 27.37 -6.64
C ASP A 289 13.77 27.56 -7.46
N VAL A 290 13.98 26.72 -8.47
CA VAL A 290 15.18 26.72 -9.31
C VAL A 290 14.78 26.88 -10.78
N ALA A 291 15.50 27.74 -11.50
CA ALA A 291 15.31 27.90 -12.93
C ALA A 291 15.69 26.62 -13.71
N GLN A 292 14.86 26.24 -14.69
CA GLN A 292 15.06 25.01 -15.46
C GLN A 292 15.78 25.20 -16.79
N PHE A 293 15.71 26.39 -17.35
CA PHE A 293 16.47 26.77 -18.53
C PHE A 293 17.53 27.79 -18.12
N THR A 294 18.74 27.28 -17.90
CA THR A 294 19.90 28.12 -17.63
C THR A 294 20.83 28.05 -18.84
N PRO A 295 21.30 29.20 -19.36
CA PRO A 295 22.50 29.20 -20.22
C PRO A 295 23.64 28.54 -19.47
N LYS A 296 24.64 28.03 -20.20
CA LYS A 296 25.81 27.34 -19.59
C LYS A 296 26.57 28.18 -18.56
N THR A 297 26.45 29.51 -18.63
CA THR A 297 27.00 30.48 -17.68
C THR A 297 26.03 31.62 -17.49
N VAL A 298 25.69 32.00 -16.25
CA VAL A 298 24.78 33.08 -15.88
C VAL A 298 25.62 34.33 -15.52
N GLU A 299 26.39 34.82 -16.46
CA GLU A 299 27.37 35.89 -16.18
C GLU A 299 26.86 37.30 -16.58
N THR A 300 25.91 37.36 -17.53
CA THR A 300 25.39 38.66 -18.00
C THR A 300 23.95 38.89 -17.56
N GLU A 301 23.53 40.19 -17.52
CA GLU A 301 22.15 40.56 -17.20
C GLU A 301 21.16 40.02 -18.21
N GLU A 302 21.53 39.98 -19.51
CA GLU A 302 20.71 39.44 -20.58
C GLU A 302 20.50 37.92 -20.43
N GLU A 303 21.47 37.17 -19.93
CA GLU A 303 21.33 35.74 -19.71
C GLU A 303 20.45 35.44 -18.48
N ARG A 304 20.50 36.27 -17.46
CA ARG A 304 19.61 36.16 -16.30
C ARG A 304 18.13 36.41 -16.69
N LEU A 305 17.86 37.26 -17.64
CA LEU A 305 16.51 37.51 -18.17
C LEU A 305 15.94 36.31 -18.94
N LYS A 306 16.79 35.40 -19.45
CA LYS A 306 16.40 34.17 -20.14
C LYS A 306 16.09 33.01 -19.20
N LEU A 307 16.32 33.17 -17.90
CA LEU A 307 15.98 32.16 -16.91
C LEU A 307 14.47 31.95 -16.85
N MET A 308 14.06 30.69 -16.97
CA MET A 308 12.65 30.29 -16.93
C MET A 308 12.38 29.39 -15.74
N PHE A 309 11.30 29.68 -15.05
CA PHE A 309 10.83 28.89 -13.91
C PHE A 309 9.63 28.07 -14.30
N ARG A 310 9.66 26.80 -13.92
CA ARG A 310 8.57 25.86 -14.16
C ARG A 310 7.44 26.12 -13.18
N ILE A 311 6.23 26.21 -13.71
CA ILE A 311 5.00 26.36 -12.94
C ILE A 311 4.05 25.25 -13.34
N LYS A 312 3.31 24.71 -12.36
CA LYS A 312 2.23 23.76 -12.62
C LYS A 312 0.90 24.36 -12.20
N ALA A 313 -0.08 24.26 -13.08
CA ALA A 313 -1.46 24.63 -12.81
C ALA A 313 -2.37 23.42 -12.97
N HIS A 314 -3.05 23.01 -11.87
CA HIS A 314 -3.97 21.87 -11.87
C HIS A 314 -5.37 22.29 -12.27
N ILE A 315 -6.01 21.45 -13.05
CA ILE A 315 -7.41 21.58 -13.44
C ILE A 315 -8.25 20.95 -12.32
N ALA A 316 -9.41 21.57 -12.03
CA ALA A 316 -10.29 21.08 -10.97
C ALA A 316 -10.75 19.63 -11.24
N PRO A 317 -10.69 18.69 -10.25
CA PRO A 317 -11.04 17.29 -10.45
C PRO A 317 -12.50 17.08 -10.88
N GLU A 318 -13.41 17.96 -10.45
CA GLU A 318 -14.82 17.91 -10.86
C GLU A 318 -14.96 18.11 -12.38
N LEU A 319 -14.19 19.03 -12.93
CA LEU A 319 -14.20 19.31 -14.35
C LEU A 319 -13.61 18.13 -15.15
N LEU A 320 -12.54 17.53 -14.65
CA LEU A 320 -11.91 16.38 -15.28
C LEU A 320 -12.86 15.17 -15.32
N ARG A 321 -13.60 14.91 -14.23
CA ARG A 321 -14.60 13.81 -14.20
C ARG A 321 -15.73 14.04 -15.19
N LYS A 322 -16.19 15.28 -15.33
CA LYS A 322 -17.28 15.64 -16.26
C LYS A 322 -16.90 15.39 -17.73
N TYR A 323 -15.64 15.62 -18.07
CA TYR A 323 -15.13 15.56 -19.45
C TYR A 323 -14.07 14.48 -19.65
N ILE A 324 -14.06 13.45 -18.81
CA ILE A 324 -12.99 12.44 -18.74
C ILE A 324 -12.66 11.79 -20.09
N GLN A 325 -13.65 11.57 -20.94
CA GLN A 325 -13.48 10.98 -22.27
C GLN A 325 -12.79 11.92 -23.27
N GLN A 326 -12.84 13.23 -23.02
CA GLN A 326 -12.27 14.26 -23.89
C GLN A 326 -10.88 14.70 -23.43
N VAL A 327 -10.51 14.37 -22.20
CA VAL A 327 -9.18 14.69 -21.64
C VAL A 327 -8.10 13.93 -22.39
N LYS A 328 -7.17 14.68 -22.96
CA LYS A 328 -5.98 14.15 -23.64
C LYS A 328 -4.75 14.82 -23.04
N THR A 329 -3.76 14.03 -22.71
CA THR A 329 -2.45 14.47 -22.25
C THR A 329 -1.54 14.74 -23.44
N GLY A 330 -0.46 15.49 -23.24
CA GLY A 330 0.51 15.82 -24.28
C GLY A 330 0.12 17.01 -25.17
N LEU A 331 -1.10 17.56 -25.06
CA LEU A 331 -1.55 18.69 -25.88
C LEU A 331 -0.80 19.96 -25.49
N PRO A 332 -0.22 20.70 -26.46
CA PRO A 332 0.35 22.01 -26.22
C PRO A 332 -0.73 23.08 -26.06
N GLY A 333 -0.36 24.16 -25.41
CA GLY A 333 -1.24 25.30 -25.23
C GLY A 333 -0.56 26.43 -24.47
N VAL A 334 -1.32 27.50 -24.23
CA VAL A 334 -0.88 28.68 -23.49
C VAL A 334 -1.59 28.76 -22.14
N ALA A 335 -0.81 28.91 -21.07
CA ALA A 335 -1.32 29.21 -19.75
C ALA A 335 -1.26 30.72 -19.52
N TYR A 336 -2.39 31.30 -19.15
CA TYR A 336 -2.49 32.69 -18.71
C TYR A 336 -2.69 32.71 -17.21
N VAL A 337 -1.74 33.28 -16.48
CA VAL A 337 -1.77 33.33 -15.01
C VAL A 337 -2.00 34.78 -14.54
N ARG A 338 -2.85 34.93 -13.54
CA ARG A 338 -3.11 36.21 -12.90
C ARG A 338 -2.06 36.46 -11.83
N LEU A 339 -1.19 37.45 -12.06
CA LEU A 339 -0.14 37.89 -11.13
C LEU A 339 -0.68 38.85 -10.07
N ASP A 340 -1.72 39.60 -10.42
CA ASP A 340 -2.41 40.55 -9.54
C ASP A 340 -3.88 40.10 -9.38
N PRO A 341 -4.34 39.82 -8.17
CA PRO A 341 -5.73 39.39 -7.93
C PRO A 341 -6.78 40.36 -8.43
N GLN A 342 -6.44 41.66 -8.53
CA GLN A 342 -7.34 42.70 -9.02
C GLN A 342 -7.31 42.88 -10.56
N ALA A 343 -6.36 42.27 -11.25
CA ALA A 343 -6.27 42.35 -12.69
C ALA A 343 -7.48 41.70 -13.38
N GLU A 344 -8.13 42.45 -14.27
CA GLU A 344 -9.22 41.89 -15.07
C GLU A 344 -8.70 41.07 -16.24
N TRP A 345 -9.40 39.97 -16.49
CA TRP A 345 -9.11 39.13 -17.64
C TRP A 345 -9.45 39.88 -18.95
N PRO A 346 -8.60 39.81 -19.98
CA PRO A 346 -8.91 40.38 -21.28
C PRO A 346 -10.14 39.70 -21.89
N ALA A 347 -10.82 40.41 -22.80
CA ALA A 347 -12.04 39.96 -23.44
C ALA A 347 -11.86 38.57 -24.13
N SER A 348 -10.69 38.33 -24.71
CA SER A 348 -10.31 37.03 -25.34
C SER A 348 -10.31 35.87 -24.38
N LEU A 349 -10.06 36.10 -23.09
CA LEU A 349 -10.03 35.11 -22.03
C LEU A 349 -11.32 35.07 -21.17
N LYS A 350 -12.29 35.97 -21.42
CA LYS A 350 -13.63 35.95 -20.79
C LYS A 350 -14.64 35.07 -21.53
N GLY A 351 -14.23 34.37 -22.62
CA GLY A 351 -15.05 33.52 -23.48
C GLY A 351 -15.65 32.28 -22.80
N LYS A 352 -15.96 31.23 -23.58
CA LYS A 352 -16.56 29.97 -23.06
C LYS A 352 -15.65 29.32 -22.04
N LEU A 353 -15.84 29.64 -20.77
CA LEU A 353 -15.29 28.87 -19.67
C LEU A 353 -15.90 27.48 -19.67
N VAL A 354 -15.08 26.44 -19.65
CA VAL A 354 -15.51 25.06 -19.44
C VAL A 354 -15.96 24.95 -17.98
N GLN A 355 -17.24 24.64 -17.75
CA GLN A 355 -17.87 24.51 -16.43
C GLN A 355 -18.37 23.08 -16.20
#